data_2e1c24e2efa0d314e49002a357ccc9ca
#
_entry.id   2e1c24e2efa0d314e49002a357ccc9ca
#
_cell.length_a   1.000
_cell.length_b   1.000
_cell.length_c   1.000
_cell.angle_alpha   90.00
_cell.angle_beta   90.00
_cell.angle_gamma   90.00
#
_symmetry.space_group_name_H-M   'P 1'
#
loop_
_entity.id
_entity.type
_entity.pdbx_description
1 polymer ?
#
loop_
_entity_poly.entity_id
_entity_poly.type
_entity_poly.pdbx_seq_one_letter_code
_entity_poly.pdbx_strand_id
1 'polypeptide(L)'
;MKLFATSLLAALLALPAMSSFAAGEAAPADAAPAPAVVAAAPVMAAKPDLVKGEATFTAVCAACHGADGNSGTPAYPKLSQQHPEYLVKQLQEYKSGKRKNAIMQGFAATLSDADMKNVAYWATSKKAKPGFSKEKELVTMGERIYRGGIADRQIAACAGCHSPTGGGIPSQYPRLSGQHSEYTAAQLTYFRDGVRTNSLQMTQVAAKLNDKEIRAVADYIAGLR
;
A
#
# COMPACT_ATOMS: atom_id res chain seq x y z
N MET A 1 -40.96 34.93 37.31
CA MET A 1 -40.85 36.39 37.28
C MET A 1 -39.37 36.75 37.26
N LYS A 2 -38.87 37.21 36.15
CA LYS A 2 -37.94 38.33 35.90
C LYS A 2 -37.51 38.31 34.45
N LEU A 3 -38.13 39.19 33.70
CA LEU A 3 -37.75 39.65 32.36
C LEU A 3 -36.56 40.59 32.47
N PHE A 4 -35.71 40.61 31.45
CA PHE A 4 -34.92 41.77 30.99
C PHE A 4 -34.28 41.31 29.68
N ALA A 5 -34.56 41.83 28.61
CA ALA A 5 -34.60 43.15 27.99
C ALA A 5 -33.58 43.17 26.84
N THR A 6 -34.11 43.34 25.66
CA THR A 6 -33.48 43.59 24.35
C THR A 6 -32.59 44.82 24.33
N SER A 7 -31.50 44.75 23.58
CA SER A 7 -30.83 45.95 23.04
C SER A 7 -30.40 45.68 21.59
N LEU A 8 -31.12 46.28 20.66
CA LEU A 8 -30.68 46.57 19.30
C LEU A 8 -29.59 47.63 19.32
N LEU A 9 -28.52 47.41 18.61
CA LEU A 9 -27.60 48.49 18.23
C LEU A 9 -27.39 48.46 16.71
N ALA A 10 -27.96 49.46 16.08
CA ALA A 10 -27.76 49.76 14.65
C ALA A 10 -26.40 50.46 14.48
N ALA A 11 -25.57 50.03 13.57
CA ALA A 11 -24.36 50.73 13.18
C ALA A 11 -24.36 51.02 11.65
N LEU A 12 -24.16 52.30 11.37
CA LEU A 12 -24.20 52.97 10.10
C LEU A 12 -23.23 52.41 9.06
N LEU A 13 -23.70 52.39 7.82
CA LEU A 13 -22.93 52.27 6.60
C LEU A 13 -22.08 53.56 6.38
N ALA A 14 -20.78 53.40 6.25
CA ALA A 14 -19.88 54.41 5.68
C ALA A 14 -19.22 53.86 4.40
N LEU A 15 -19.59 54.39 3.25
CA LEU A 15 -18.90 54.15 1.98
C LEU A 15 -17.63 55.05 1.92
N PRO A 16 -16.46 54.53 1.53
CA PRO A 16 -15.38 55.38 1.07
C PRO A 16 -15.40 55.59 -0.45
N ALA A 17 -15.05 56.84 -0.83
CA ALA A 17 -15.04 57.39 -2.16
C ALA A 17 -14.03 56.69 -3.10
N MET A 18 -14.46 56.52 -4.36
CA MET A 18 -13.60 56.12 -5.47
C MET A 18 -12.63 57.27 -5.81
N SER A 19 -11.33 57.04 -5.69
CA SER A 19 -10.29 57.87 -6.28
C SER A 19 -9.89 57.23 -7.61
N SER A 20 -10.21 57.95 -8.69
CA SER A 20 -9.77 57.67 -10.06
C SER A 20 -8.26 57.95 -10.19
N PHE A 21 -7.45 56.94 -10.41
CA PHE A 21 -6.07 57.13 -10.86
C PHE A 21 -6.02 57.03 -12.37
N ALA A 22 -5.48 58.06 -12.98
CA ALA A 22 -5.25 58.17 -14.42
C ALA A 22 -4.28 57.10 -14.93
N ALA A 23 -4.64 56.47 -16.05
CA ALA A 23 -3.80 55.55 -16.77
C ALA A 23 -2.61 56.28 -17.39
N GLY A 24 -1.41 55.94 -16.94
CA GLY A 24 -0.18 56.21 -17.65
C GLY A 24 0.12 55.07 -18.61
N GLU A 25 0.03 55.33 -19.92
CA GLU A 25 0.36 54.42 -20.99
C GLU A 25 1.88 54.24 -21.06
N ALA A 26 2.36 53.06 -20.63
CA ALA A 26 3.76 52.64 -20.79
C ALA A 26 3.85 51.75 -22.04
N ALA A 27 4.71 52.14 -22.97
CA ALA A 27 5.02 51.42 -24.21
C ALA A 27 5.44 49.98 -23.97
N PRO A 28 5.14 49.04 -24.90
CA PRO A 28 5.52 47.62 -24.73
C PRO A 28 7.04 47.44 -24.89
N ALA A 29 7.69 46.99 -23.83
CA ALA A 29 9.05 46.47 -23.91
C ALA A 29 9.02 45.12 -24.65
N ASP A 30 9.92 45.02 -25.63
CA ASP A 30 10.18 43.79 -26.40
C ASP A 30 10.39 42.60 -25.49
N ALA A 31 9.40 41.72 -25.41
CA ALA A 31 9.50 40.46 -24.68
C ALA A 31 10.21 39.45 -25.58
N ALA A 32 11.43 39.09 -25.21
CA ALA A 32 12.13 37.97 -25.83
C ALA A 32 11.27 36.69 -25.77
N PRO A 33 11.22 35.85 -26.82
CA PRO A 33 10.42 34.63 -26.81
C PRO A 33 10.93 33.69 -25.73
N ALA A 34 10.01 33.29 -24.83
CA ALA A 34 10.29 32.27 -23.83
C ALA A 34 10.70 30.95 -24.54
N PRO A 35 11.69 30.20 -23.99
CA PRO A 35 12.09 28.92 -24.58
C PRO A 35 10.87 28.01 -24.61
N ALA A 36 10.56 27.45 -25.80
CA ALA A 36 9.51 26.47 -25.96
C ALA A 36 9.81 25.24 -25.10
N VAL A 37 9.02 25.03 -24.05
CA VAL A 37 9.03 23.80 -23.28
C VAL A 37 8.50 22.71 -24.20
N VAL A 38 9.39 21.95 -24.82
CA VAL A 38 9.03 20.76 -25.59
C VAL A 38 8.46 19.78 -24.56
N ALA A 39 7.13 19.67 -24.53
CA ALA A 39 6.46 18.66 -23.72
C ALA A 39 6.96 17.30 -24.21
N ALA A 40 7.75 16.62 -23.36
CA ALA A 40 8.16 15.27 -23.63
C ALA A 40 6.89 14.41 -23.81
N ALA A 41 6.76 13.78 -24.99
CA ALA A 41 5.66 12.85 -25.23
C ALA A 41 5.57 11.84 -24.09
N PRO A 42 4.38 11.42 -23.64
CA PRO A 42 4.25 10.44 -22.58
C PRO A 42 4.97 9.16 -23.02
N VAL A 43 6.08 8.85 -22.35
CA VAL A 43 6.78 7.60 -22.55
C VAL A 43 5.82 6.50 -22.11
N MET A 44 5.17 5.84 -23.05
CA MET A 44 4.37 4.63 -22.81
C MET A 44 5.24 3.68 -22.02
N ALA A 45 4.90 3.42 -20.76
CA ALA A 45 5.69 2.54 -19.92
C ALA A 45 5.84 1.18 -20.62
N ALA A 46 7.07 0.80 -20.96
CA ALA A 46 7.37 -0.41 -21.71
C ALA A 46 6.69 -1.62 -21.05
N LYS A 47 6.19 -2.56 -21.89
CA LYS A 47 5.62 -3.81 -21.40
C LYS A 47 6.68 -4.58 -20.59
N PRO A 48 6.29 -5.32 -19.52
CA PRO A 48 7.24 -6.10 -18.76
C PRO A 48 7.85 -7.22 -19.64
N ASP A 49 9.16 -7.38 -19.53
CA ASP A 49 9.91 -8.45 -20.17
C ASP A 49 10.00 -9.65 -19.23
N LEU A 50 9.18 -10.68 -19.48
CA LEU A 50 9.10 -11.85 -18.61
C LEU A 50 10.35 -12.73 -18.69
N VAL A 51 11.10 -12.71 -19.78
CA VAL A 51 12.36 -13.48 -19.92
C VAL A 51 13.44 -12.88 -19.02
N LYS A 52 13.59 -11.55 -19.06
CA LYS A 52 14.49 -10.84 -18.12
C LYS A 52 13.99 -10.97 -16.67
N GLY A 53 12.68 -10.94 -16.46
CA GLY A 53 12.08 -11.15 -15.15
C GLY A 53 12.44 -12.51 -14.56
N GLU A 54 12.36 -13.58 -15.36
CA GLU A 54 12.78 -14.94 -15.00
C GLU A 54 14.26 -15.01 -14.65
N ALA A 55 15.11 -14.50 -15.53
CA ALA A 55 16.55 -14.51 -15.31
C ALA A 55 16.95 -13.79 -14.01
N THR A 56 16.41 -12.59 -13.79
CA THR A 56 16.64 -11.82 -12.56
C THR A 56 16.08 -12.52 -11.33
N PHE A 57 14.87 -13.06 -11.41
CA PHE A 57 14.25 -13.75 -10.27
C PHE A 57 15.05 -14.99 -9.87
N THR A 58 15.47 -15.78 -10.84
CA THR A 58 16.26 -17.02 -10.62
C THR A 58 17.60 -16.70 -9.98
N ALA A 59 18.28 -15.67 -10.47
CA ALA A 59 19.60 -15.30 -9.97
C ALA A 59 19.59 -14.64 -8.58
N VAL A 60 18.54 -13.86 -8.27
CA VAL A 60 18.55 -12.94 -7.11
C VAL A 60 17.51 -13.33 -6.05
N CYS A 61 16.33 -13.80 -6.44
CA CYS A 61 15.19 -13.92 -5.54
C CYS A 61 14.89 -15.36 -5.13
N ALA A 62 15.17 -16.33 -6.02
CA ALA A 62 14.72 -17.71 -5.89
C ALA A 62 15.26 -18.43 -4.65
N ALA A 63 16.45 -18.09 -4.17
CA ALA A 63 17.07 -18.72 -3.00
C ALA A 63 16.20 -18.60 -1.74
N CYS A 64 15.47 -17.48 -1.59
CA CYS A 64 14.59 -17.24 -0.44
C CYS A 64 13.12 -17.45 -0.79
N HIS A 65 12.70 -17.00 -1.98
CA HIS A 65 11.28 -17.00 -2.37
C HIS A 65 10.85 -18.26 -3.15
N GLY A 66 11.77 -19.21 -3.36
CA GLY A 66 11.54 -20.43 -4.16
C GLY A 66 11.62 -20.15 -5.66
N ALA A 67 11.98 -21.16 -6.45
CA ALA A 67 12.19 -21.04 -7.91
C ALA A 67 10.94 -20.57 -8.68
N ASP A 68 9.75 -20.81 -8.13
CA ASP A 68 8.45 -20.45 -8.69
C ASP A 68 7.73 -19.35 -7.88
N GLY A 69 8.43 -18.71 -6.95
CA GLY A 69 7.84 -17.71 -6.05
C GLY A 69 6.95 -18.27 -4.95
N ASN A 70 6.92 -19.60 -4.77
CA ASN A 70 6.19 -20.28 -3.70
C ASN A 70 7.17 -20.70 -2.61
N SER A 71 7.68 -19.76 -1.85
CA SER A 71 8.62 -20.04 -0.76
C SER A 71 8.19 -21.22 0.11
N GLY A 72 9.12 -22.13 0.36
CA GLY A 72 8.92 -23.22 1.33
C GLY A 72 9.24 -22.82 2.77
N THR A 73 9.83 -21.64 2.98
CA THR A 73 10.26 -21.14 4.27
C THR A 73 9.26 -20.12 4.82
N PRO A 74 8.66 -20.35 5.98
CA PRO A 74 7.61 -19.49 6.53
C PRO A 74 8.04 -18.03 6.80
N ALA A 75 9.33 -17.79 6.99
CA ALA A 75 9.86 -16.43 7.18
C ALA A 75 9.86 -15.60 5.89
N TYR A 76 9.87 -16.24 4.71
CA TYR A 76 9.91 -15.57 3.43
C TYR A 76 8.55 -15.69 2.72
N PRO A 77 7.97 -14.57 2.23
CA PRO A 77 6.63 -14.62 1.65
C PRO A 77 6.59 -15.37 0.31
N LYS A 78 5.45 -16.00 0.06
CA LYS A 78 5.07 -16.42 -1.28
C LYS A 78 4.77 -15.19 -2.12
N LEU A 79 5.29 -15.14 -3.34
CA LEU A 79 5.13 -14.05 -4.29
C LEU A 79 4.22 -14.41 -5.47
N SER A 80 4.03 -15.73 -5.71
CA SER A 80 3.19 -16.26 -6.78
C SER A 80 1.75 -15.77 -6.66
N GLN A 81 1.15 -15.41 -7.80
CA GLN A 81 -0.21 -14.86 -7.89
C GLN A 81 -0.47 -13.61 -7.02
N GLN A 82 0.56 -12.93 -6.55
CA GLN A 82 0.41 -11.60 -5.97
C GLN A 82 0.09 -10.60 -7.11
N HIS A 83 -0.40 -9.42 -6.77
CA HIS A 83 -0.58 -8.34 -7.76
C HIS A 83 0.78 -7.74 -8.11
N PRO A 84 1.12 -7.64 -9.42
CA PRO A 84 2.45 -7.17 -9.83
C PRO A 84 2.73 -5.74 -9.37
N GLU A 85 1.75 -4.85 -9.41
CA GLU A 85 1.88 -3.45 -8.96
C GLU A 85 2.20 -3.39 -7.46
N TYR A 86 1.62 -4.31 -6.66
CA TYR A 86 1.96 -4.42 -5.25
C TYR A 86 3.42 -4.83 -5.05
N LEU A 87 3.93 -5.80 -5.82
CA LEU A 87 5.34 -6.20 -5.72
C LEU A 87 6.28 -5.08 -6.15
N VAL A 88 5.99 -4.39 -7.26
CA VAL A 88 6.75 -3.22 -7.71
C VAL A 88 6.82 -2.16 -6.60
N LYS A 89 5.66 -1.80 -6.04
CA LYS A 89 5.57 -0.86 -4.92
C LYS A 89 6.42 -1.32 -3.72
N GLN A 90 6.38 -2.61 -3.36
CA GLN A 90 7.17 -3.09 -2.23
C GLN A 90 8.68 -3.01 -2.51
N LEU A 91 9.13 -3.36 -3.71
CA LEU A 91 10.54 -3.26 -4.11
C LEU A 91 11.03 -1.81 -4.07
N GLN A 92 10.26 -0.89 -4.63
CA GLN A 92 10.55 0.55 -4.58
C GLN A 92 10.61 1.09 -3.14
N GLU A 93 9.69 0.64 -2.29
CA GLU A 93 9.64 1.08 -0.89
C GLU A 93 10.76 0.45 -0.04
N TYR A 94 11.23 -0.75 -0.36
CA TYR A 94 12.46 -1.28 0.22
C TYR A 94 13.68 -0.48 -0.25
N LYS A 95 13.80 -0.21 -1.55
CA LYS A 95 14.91 0.58 -2.12
C LYS A 95 15.01 1.96 -1.49
N SER A 96 13.89 2.64 -1.30
CA SER A 96 13.83 3.98 -0.68
C SER A 96 13.92 3.97 0.85
N GLY A 97 13.88 2.80 1.51
CA GLY A 97 13.85 2.69 2.97
C GLY A 97 12.49 2.97 3.61
N LYS A 98 11.46 3.28 2.82
CA LYS A 98 10.08 3.48 3.32
C LYS A 98 9.50 2.22 3.93
N ARG A 99 9.81 1.04 3.39
CA ARG A 99 9.58 -0.26 4.01
C ARG A 99 10.90 -0.81 4.53
N LYS A 100 11.02 -0.96 5.84
CA LYS A 100 12.26 -1.36 6.49
C LYS A 100 12.43 -2.89 6.48
N ASN A 101 13.49 -3.37 5.90
CA ASN A 101 14.04 -4.72 6.00
C ASN A 101 15.43 -4.72 5.36
N ALA A 102 16.49 -4.91 6.14
CA ALA A 102 17.86 -4.75 5.67
C ALA A 102 18.19 -5.70 4.50
N ILE A 103 17.71 -6.95 4.55
CA ILE A 103 17.95 -7.95 3.50
C ILE A 103 17.29 -7.50 2.19
N MET A 104 15.98 -7.20 2.23
CA MET A 104 15.25 -6.78 1.03
C MET A 104 15.69 -5.42 0.50
N GLN A 105 16.14 -4.52 1.37
CA GLN A 105 16.71 -3.23 0.96
C GLN A 105 18.00 -3.43 0.15
N GLY A 106 18.88 -4.33 0.59
CA GLY A 106 20.09 -4.67 -0.14
C GLY A 106 19.81 -5.19 -1.55
N PHE A 107 18.87 -6.14 -1.69
CA PHE A 107 18.49 -6.67 -2.99
C PHE A 107 17.78 -5.63 -3.87
N ALA A 108 16.82 -4.88 -3.31
CA ALA A 108 16.07 -3.88 -4.06
C ALA A 108 16.96 -2.71 -4.53
N ALA A 109 18.03 -2.37 -3.80
CA ALA A 109 18.96 -1.31 -4.17
C ALA A 109 19.66 -1.56 -5.51
N THR A 110 19.89 -2.84 -5.87
CA THR A 110 20.57 -3.23 -7.11
C THR A 110 19.66 -3.25 -8.33
N LEU A 111 18.34 -3.18 -8.14
CA LEU A 111 17.37 -3.28 -9.23
C LEU A 111 17.02 -1.90 -9.82
N SER A 112 16.96 -1.82 -11.15
CA SER A 112 16.29 -0.71 -11.83
C SER A 112 14.76 -0.82 -11.73
N ASP A 113 14.03 0.26 -12.02
CA ASP A 113 12.56 0.22 -12.06
C ASP A 113 12.03 -0.76 -13.11
N ALA A 114 12.75 -0.90 -14.23
CA ALA A 114 12.43 -1.90 -15.25
C ALA A 114 12.62 -3.33 -14.73
N ASP A 115 13.70 -3.61 -14.00
CA ASP A 115 13.94 -4.92 -13.40
C ASP A 115 12.90 -5.24 -12.33
N MET A 116 12.54 -4.27 -11.48
CA MET A 116 11.46 -4.43 -10.49
C MET A 116 10.13 -4.79 -11.16
N LYS A 117 9.81 -4.14 -12.28
CA LYS A 117 8.62 -4.44 -13.07
C LYS A 117 8.70 -5.83 -13.68
N ASN A 118 9.80 -6.17 -14.35
CA ASN A 118 9.99 -7.47 -15.02
C ASN A 118 9.87 -8.62 -14.01
N VAL A 119 10.58 -8.54 -12.89
CA VAL A 119 10.59 -9.57 -11.85
C VAL A 119 9.23 -9.71 -11.16
N ALA A 120 8.53 -8.59 -10.92
CA ALA A 120 7.20 -8.61 -10.32
C ALA A 120 6.19 -9.31 -11.22
N TYR A 121 6.14 -8.95 -12.50
CA TYR A 121 5.21 -9.56 -13.46
C TYR A 121 5.52 -11.04 -13.71
N TRP A 122 6.80 -11.42 -13.75
CA TRP A 122 7.16 -12.83 -13.87
C TRP A 122 6.75 -13.63 -12.62
N ALA A 123 7.09 -13.18 -11.42
CA ALA A 123 6.77 -13.90 -10.19
C ALA A 123 5.26 -14.07 -9.99
N THR A 124 4.48 -13.04 -10.32
CA THR A 124 3.03 -13.05 -10.14
C THR A 124 2.30 -13.88 -11.21
N SER A 125 2.93 -14.16 -12.34
CA SER A 125 2.40 -15.07 -13.36
C SER A 125 2.42 -16.55 -12.94
N LYS A 126 3.16 -16.89 -11.88
CA LYS A 126 3.27 -18.27 -11.39
C LYS A 126 2.08 -18.65 -10.53
N LYS A 127 1.65 -19.91 -10.60
CA LYS A 127 0.53 -20.43 -9.82
C LYS A 127 0.89 -20.50 -8.33
N ALA A 128 0.07 -19.92 -7.47
CA ALA A 128 0.25 -20.04 -6.03
C ALA A 128 -0.06 -21.46 -5.54
N LYS A 129 0.82 -22.02 -4.74
CA LYS A 129 0.55 -23.26 -4.00
C LYS A 129 -0.33 -22.94 -2.79
N PRO A 130 -1.36 -23.74 -2.51
CA PRO A 130 -2.22 -23.52 -1.36
C PRO A 130 -1.42 -23.54 -0.06
N GLY A 131 -1.88 -22.79 0.92
CA GLY A 131 -1.47 -22.91 2.31
C GLY A 131 -2.51 -23.65 3.12
N PHE A 132 -2.25 -23.82 4.41
CA PHE A 132 -3.14 -24.52 5.33
C PHE A 132 -3.10 -23.85 6.70
N SER A 133 -4.26 -23.76 7.36
CA SER A 133 -4.34 -23.44 8.77
C SER A 133 -3.75 -24.61 9.58
N LYS A 134 -2.99 -24.29 10.61
CA LYS A 134 -2.31 -25.27 11.47
C LYS A 134 -2.95 -25.33 12.86
N GLU A 135 -3.55 -24.24 13.30
CA GLU A 135 -4.08 -24.07 14.67
C GLU A 135 -5.61 -24.13 14.67
N LYS A 136 -6.16 -25.37 14.62
CA LYS A 136 -7.60 -25.62 14.51
C LYS A 136 -8.44 -24.81 15.51
N GLU A 137 -7.98 -24.63 16.73
CA GLU A 137 -8.68 -23.89 17.78
C GLU A 137 -8.76 -22.38 17.49
N LEU A 138 -7.87 -21.84 16.68
CA LEU A 138 -7.85 -20.41 16.30
C LEU A 138 -8.64 -20.11 15.03
N VAL A 139 -8.96 -21.12 14.21
CA VAL A 139 -9.61 -20.91 12.89
C VAL A 139 -10.90 -20.11 13.02
N THR A 140 -11.80 -20.49 13.95
CA THR A 140 -13.08 -19.80 14.15
C THR A 140 -12.91 -18.35 14.58
N MET A 141 -11.91 -18.06 15.43
CA MET A 141 -11.58 -16.70 15.82
C MET A 141 -11.03 -15.94 14.63
N GLY A 142 -10.09 -16.52 13.90
CA GLY A 142 -9.47 -15.93 12.71
C GLY A 142 -10.50 -15.61 11.65
N GLU A 143 -11.44 -16.53 11.39
CA GLU A 143 -12.53 -16.31 10.44
C GLU A 143 -13.42 -15.13 10.83
N ARG A 144 -13.85 -15.08 12.10
CA ARG A 144 -14.68 -13.96 12.60
C ARG A 144 -13.97 -12.63 12.42
N ILE A 145 -12.68 -12.53 12.77
CA ILE A 145 -11.90 -11.31 12.61
C ILE A 145 -11.76 -10.96 11.13
N TYR A 146 -11.42 -11.94 10.30
CA TYR A 146 -11.21 -11.71 8.87
C TYR A 146 -12.49 -11.21 8.18
N ARG A 147 -13.64 -11.87 8.45
CA ARG A 147 -14.92 -11.59 7.78
C ARG A 147 -15.73 -10.47 8.43
N GLY A 148 -15.68 -10.34 9.75
CA GLY A 148 -16.54 -9.43 10.52
C GLY A 148 -15.80 -8.29 11.21
N GLY A 149 -14.48 -8.38 11.35
CA GLY A 149 -13.73 -7.44 12.19
C GLY A 149 -14.03 -7.60 13.68
N ILE A 150 -13.80 -6.54 14.45
CA ILE A 150 -14.12 -6.46 15.89
C ILE A 150 -14.77 -5.10 16.14
N ALA A 151 -16.11 -5.07 16.12
CA ALA A 151 -16.90 -3.84 16.07
C ALA A 151 -16.73 -2.95 17.32
N ASP A 152 -16.71 -3.52 18.50
CA ASP A 152 -16.54 -2.81 19.79
C ASP A 152 -15.18 -2.10 19.90
N ARG A 153 -14.16 -2.57 19.17
CA ARG A 153 -12.85 -1.91 19.06
C ARG A 153 -12.63 -1.20 17.73
N GLN A 154 -13.66 -1.09 16.90
CA GLN A 154 -13.57 -0.44 15.58
C GLN A 154 -12.43 -1.02 14.72
N ILE A 155 -12.29 -2.35 14.73
CA ILE A 155 -11.38 -3.07 13.84
C ILE A 155 -12.17 -3.50 12.61
N ALA A 156 -11.83 -2.94 11.46
CA ALA A 156 -12.49 -3.28 10.20
C ALA A 156 -12.25 -4.74 9.79
N ALA A 157 -13.23 -5.34 9.13
CA ALA A 157 -13.08 -6.66 8.53
C ALA A 157 -12.01 -6.66 7.45
N CYS A 158 -11.06 -7.59 7.51
CA CYS A 158 -9.99 -7.73 6.52
C CYS A 158 -10.55 -8.00 5.11
N ALA A 159 -11.65 -8.76 5.05
CA ALA A 159 -12.35 -9.11 3.82
C ALA A 159 -12.86 -7.89 3.03
N GLY A 160 -13.14 -6.77 3.70
CA GLY A 160 -13.62 -5.54 3.04
C GLY A 160 -12.60 -4.95 2.06
N CYS A 161 -11.31 -5.07 2.36
CA CYS A 161 -10.24 -4.59 1.51
C CYS A 161 -9.52 -5.74 0.77
N HIS A 162 -9.33 -6.87 1.43
CA HIS A 162 -8.58 -8.01 0.87
C HIS A 162 -9.44 -9.06 0.19
N SER A 163 -10.71 -8.81 -0.03
CA SER A 163 -11.77 -9.67 -0.54
C SER A 163 -12.13 -10.86 0.38
N PRO A 164 -13.35 -11.42 0.28
CA PRO A 164 -13.76 -12.57 1.09
C PRO A 164 -12.90 -13.82 0.91
N THR A 165 -12.30 -13.99 -0.27
CA THR A 165 -11.41 -15.10 -0.61
C THR A 165 -9.92 -14.78 -0.38
N GLY A 166 -9.59 -13.58 0.08
CA GLY A 166 -8.20 -13.16 0.24
C GLY A 166 -7.48 -12.88 -1.07
N GLY A 167 -8.22 -12.73 -2.18
CA GLY A 167 -7.65 -12.42 -3.49
C GLY A 167 -7.07 -11.01 -3.60
N GLY A 168 -7.49 -10.11 -2.72
CA GLY A 168 -7.14 -8.69 -2.77
C GLY A 168 -7.89 -7.92 -3.85
N ILE A 169 -7.45 -6.71 -4.11
CA ILE A 169 -7.92 -5.85 -5.20
C ILE A 169 -6.68 -5.37 -5.95
N PRO A 170 -6.53 -5.69 -7.25
CA PRO A 170 -5.36 -5.29 -8.03
C PRO A 170 -5.03 -3.81 -7.85
N SER A 171 -3.74 -3.50 -7.77
CA SER A 171 -3.15 -2.17 -7.55
C SER A 171 -3.49 -1.49 -6.22
N GLN A 172 -4.50 -1.97 -5.47
CA GLN A 172 -4.93 -1.34 -4.21
C GLN A 172 -4.55 -2.17 -2.98
N TYR A 173 -5.02 -3.42 -2.92
CA TYR A 173 -4.84 -4.29 -1.77
C TYR A 173 -4.25 -5.63 -2.17
N PRO A 174 -3.20 -6.11 -1.48
CA PRO A 174 -2.53 -7.35 -1.85
C PRO A 174 -3.40 -8.59 -1.61
N ARG A 175 -3.12 -9.62 -2.41
CA ARG A 175 -3.57 -10.98 -2.15
C ARG A 175 -2.98 -11.49 -0.83
N LEU A 176 -3.80 -12.11 -0.02
CA LEU A 176 -3.43 -12.72 1.27
C LEU A 176 -3.57 -14.23 1.28
N SER A 177 -4.55 -14.78 0.52
CA SER A 177 -4.91 -16.19 0.59
C SER A 177 -3.72 -17.11 0.35
N GLY A 178 -3.58 -18.12 1.21
CA GLY A 178 -2.53 -19.11 1.12
C GLY A 178 -1.13 -18.63 1.51
N GLN A 179 -0.98 -17.39 2.00
CA GLN A 179 0.30 -16.89 2.50
C GLN A 179 0.70 -17.59 3.82
N HIS A 180 1.98 -17.67 4.10
CA HIS A 180 2.47 -18.24 5.36
C HIS A 180 1.90 -17.48 6.55
N SER A 181 1.39 -18.22 7.54
CA SER A 181 0.83 -17.66 8.77
C SER A 181 1.89 -16.88 9.55
N GLU A 182 3.09 -17.42 9.64
CA GLU A 182 4.21 -16.79 10.34
C GLU A 182 4.60 -15.45 9.71
N TYR A 183 4.67 -15.41 8.36
CA TYR A 183 4.92 -14.15 7.65
C TYR A 183 3.79 -13.14 7.86
N THR A 184 2.53 -13.58 7.74
CA THR A 184 1.37 -12.71 7.92
C THR A 184 1.31 -12.14 9.33
N ALA A 185 1.55 -12.97 10.36
CA ALA A 185 1.61 -12.56 11.75
C ALA A 185 2.72 -11.52 11.97
N ALA A 186 3.92 -11.80 11.46
CA ALA A 186 5.05 -10.86 11.55
C ALA A 186 4.73 -9.50 10.88
N GLN A 187 4.06 -9.50 9.72
CA GLN A 187 3.70 -8.24 9.06
C GLN A 187 2.65 -7.43 9.85
N LEU A 188 1.66 -8.10 10.44
CA LEU A 188 0.67 -7.43 11.31
C LEU A 188 1.34 -6.86 12.56
N THR A 189 2.23 -7.61 13.18
CA THR A 189 3.04 -7.13 14.31
C THR A 189 3.89 -5.92 13.93
N TYR A 190 4.55 -5.96 12.78
CA TYR A 190 5.36 -4.82 12.30
C TYR A 190 4.52 -3.57 12.03
N PHE A 191 3.31 -3.72 11.51
CA PHE A 191 2.38 -2.59 11.36
C PHE A 191 1.92 -2.06 12.72
N ARG A 192 1.59 -2.94 13.67
CA ARG A 192 1.17 -2.56 15.02
C ARG A 192 2.27 -1.80 15.75
N ASP A 193 3.49 -2.31 15.69
CA ASP A 193 4.63 -1.79 16.45
C ASP A 193 5.37 -0.64 15.74
N GLY A 194 4.84 -0.16 14.59
CA GLY A 194 5.39 0.98 13.85
C GLY A 194 6.71 0.67 13.11
N VAL A 195 7.11 -0.60 13.01
CA VAL A 195 8.28 -1.03 12.22
C VAL A 195 7.98 -0.93 10.73
N ARG A 196 6.76 -1.32 10.34
CA ARG A 196 6.24 -1.21 8.98
C ARG A 196 5.18 -0.12 8.93
N THR A 197 5.45 0.96 8.19
CA THR A 197 4.60 2.17 8.15
C THR A 197 4.15 2.54 6.75
N ASN A 198 4.38 1.67 5.76
CA ASN A 198 4.12 1.95 4.35
C ASN A 198 2.64 1.79 3.92
N SER A 199 1.72 1.65 4.88
CA SER A 199 0.27 1.68 4.69
C SER A 199 -0.40 2.19 5.95
N LEU A 200 -1.00 3.38 5.88
CA LEU A 200 -1.70 4.00 7.01
C LEU A 200 -2.88 3.13 7.47
N GLN A 201 -3.67 2.60 6.52
CA GLN A 201 -4.82 1.73 6.82
C GLN A 201 -4.39 0.50 7.62
N MET A 202 -3.32 -0.18 7.17
CA MET A 202 -2.83 -1.36 7.88
C MET A 202 -2.26 -1.04 9.26
N THR A 203 -1.59 0.10 9.41
CA THR A 203 -1.11 0.57 10.73
C THR A 203 -2.30 0.81 11.68
N GLN A 204 -3.35 1.47 11.21
CA GLN A 204 -4.54 1.77 12.03
C GLN A 204 -5.31 0.49 12.43
N VAL A 205 -5.44 -0.48 11.53
CA VAL A 205 -6.10 -1.75 11.83
C VAL A 205 -5.24 -2.59 12.79
N ALA A 206 -3.96 -2.75 12.48
CA ALA A 206 -3.06 -3.61 13.27
C ALA A 206 -2.79 -3.06 14.67
N ALA A 207 -2.74 -1.73 14.86
CA ALA A 207 -2.51 -1.09 16.15
C ALA A 207 -3.49 -1.54 17.25
N LYS A 208 -4.66 -2.02 16.84
CA LYS A 208 -5.72 -2.44 17.76
C LYS A 208 -5.78 -3.95 18.01
N LEU A 209 -4.97 -4.76 17.29
CA LEU A 209 -4.96 -6.20 17.41
C LEU A 209 -4.00 -6.67 18.52
N ASN A 210 -4.42 -7.64 19.32
CA ASN A 210 -3.52 -8.33 20.26
C ASN A 210 -2.84 -9.55 19.59
N ASP A 211 -1.85 -10.14 20.26
CA ASP A 211 -1.05 -11.25 19.70
C ASP A 211 -1.89 -12.48 19.37
N LYS A 212 -2.91 -12.81 20.19
CA LYS A 212 -3.79 -13.95 19.93
C LYS A 212 -4.63 -13.74 18.67
N GLU A 213 -5.12 -12.53 18.48
CA GLU A 213 -5.91 -12.14 17.29
C GLU A 213 -5.05 -12.10 16.03
N ILE A 214 -3.83 -11.58 16.13
CA ILE A 214 -2.85 -11.59 15.04
C ILE A 214 -2.56 -13.04 14.62
N ARG A 215 -2.27 -13.95 15.57
CA ARG A 215 -2.04 -15.36 15.25
C ARG A 215 -3.27 -16.00 14.63
N ALA A 216 -4.45 -15.79 15.20
CA ALA A 216 -5.68 -16.39 14.72
C ALA A 216 -6.02 -15.96 13.27
N VAL A 217 -5.97 -14.66 12.97
CA VAL A 217 -6.27 -14.17 11.62
C VAL A 217 -5.19 -14.58 10.61
N ALA A 218 -3.93 -14.63 11.02
CA ALA A 218 -2.82 -15.06 10.17
C ALA A 218 -2.92 -16.55 9.81
N ASP A 219 -3.29 -17.40 10.76
CA ASP A 219 -3.51 -18.84 10.52
C ASP A 219 -4.73 -19.08 9.61
N TYR A 220 -5.82 -18.35 9.85
CA TYR A 220 -6.99 -18.41 8.97
C TYR A 220 -6.64 -18.00 7.52
N ILE A 221 -5.88 -16.92 7.33
CA ILE A 221 -5.41 -16.44 6.02
C ILE A 221 -4.58 -17.51 5.30
N ALA A 222 -3.76 -18.28 6.01
CA ALA A 222 -2.96 -19.34 5.41
C ALA A 222 -3.83 -20.44 4.79
N GLY A 223 -5.00 -20.72 5.37
CA GLY A 223 -5.97 -21.69 4.84
C GLY A 223 -6.99 -21.12 3.86
N LEU A 224 -7.05 -19.81 3.69
CA LEU A 224 -8.06 -19.12 2.88
C LEU A 224 -7.86 -19.38 1.36
N ARG A 225 -8.97 -19.63 0.64
CA ARG A 225 -9.00 -19.98 -0.79
C ARG A 225 -10.11 -19.25 -1.53
#